data_152459fc5fd4e33d2b28a7dba66f6e36
#
_entry.id   152459fc5fd4e33d2b28a7dba66f6e36
#
_cell.length_a   1.000
_cell.length_b   1.000
_cell.length_c   1.000
_cell.angle_alpha   90.00
_cell.angle_beta   90.00
_cell.angle_gamma   90.00
#
_symmetry.space_group_name_H-M   'P 1'
#
loop_
_entity.id
_entity.type
_entity.pdbx_description
1 polymer ?
#
loop_
_entity_poly.entity_id
_entity_poly.type
_entity_poly.pdbx_seq_one_letter_code
_entity_poly.pdbx_strand_id
1 'polypeptide(L)'
;MNIDFSIVIPTLNSEKYLKETIRSIISQDKSINIQLIFSDGGSKDQTLEIIKSINEKNCLKEIIYNQIGLTKALNEGFKKAKGKYLTYLNSDDMLSKNALINIKNNFEQKKNNEWIIGFCENVGDKYFLNNLVNFYKKNLLKFINFNLLSINNVISQPSVFWKKSFFHKVGEFDENIKFNMDYDMWLRMIKVSKPDVIDNNISFFRRHNKSLSHNNLISQFKEKYKIMRIHNKNLVISTIHLLLSAFIVFIYKITNY
;
A
#
# COMPACT_ATOMS: atom_id res chain seq x y z
N MET A 1 26.37 -3.44 2.94
CA MET A 1 25.44 -3.49 1.81
C MET A 1 24.65 -2.19 1.82
N ASN A 2 24.67 -1.45 0.72
CA ASN A 2 23.82 -0.24 0.59
C ASN A 2 22.42 -0.72 0.18
N ILE A 3 21.40 -0.48 0.99
CA ILE A 3 20.03 -0.97 0.76
C ILE A 3 19.27 0.03 -0.11
N ASP A 4 18.74 -0.44 -1.24
CA ASP A 4 17.90 0.37 -2.12
C ASP A 4 16.48 0.51 -1.55
N PHE A 5 15.83 -0.61 -1.24
CA PHE A 5 14.47 -0.64 -0.75
C PHE A 5 14.34 -1.29 0.63
N SER A 6 13.56 -0.68 1.51
CA SER A 6 13.00 -1.36 2.68
C SER A 6 11.51 -1.57 2.47
N ILE A 7 11.07 -2.81 2.58
CA ILE A 7 9.68 -3.23 2.42
C ILE A 7 9.20 -3.79 3.75
N VAL A 8 8.25 -3.11 4.37
CA VAL A 8 7.61 -3.60 5.59
C VAL A 8 6.46 -4.53 5.21
N ILE A 9 6.43 -5.71 5.81
CA ILE A 9 5.40 -6.73 5.57
C ILE A 9 4.73 -7.07 6.91
N PRO A 10 3.56 -6.51 7.19
CA PRO A 10 2.80 -6.91 8.37
C PRO A 10 2.28 -8.34 8.17
N THR A 11 2.44 -9.18 9.17
CA THR A 11 2.01 -10.58 9.14
C THR A 11 1.20 -10.96 10.38
N LEU A 12 0.13 -11.71 10.16
CA LEU A 12 -0.63 -12.39 11.22
C LEU A 12 -1.38 -13.57 10.59
N ASN A 13 -0.97 -14.80 10.89
CA ASN A 13 -1.52 -16.03 10.33
C ASN A 13 -1.64 -15.96 8.80
N SER A 14 -0.50 -15.71 8.15
CA SER A 14 -0.39 -15.37 6.72
C SER A 14 0.13 -16.52 5.85
N GLU A 15 0.23 -17.73 6.36
CA GLU A 15 0.85 -18.89 5.67
C GLU A 15 0.34 -19.11 4.24
N LYS A 16 -0.97 -18.80 4.01
CA LYS A 16 -1.64 -19.11 2.76
C LYS A 16 -1.04 -18.39 1.54
N TYR A 17 -0.69 -17.11 1.69
CA TYR A 17 -0.26 -16.27 0.56
C TYR A 17 1.17 -15.75 0.70
N LEU A 18 1.73 -15.76 1.89
CA LEU A 18 3.02 -15.14 2.20
C LEU A 18 4.17 -15.65 1.32
N LYS A 19 4.17 -16.94 0.96
CA LYS A 19 5.19 -17.50 0.04
C LYS A 19 5.17 -16.82 -1.33
N GLU A 20 3.99 -16.55 -1.88
CA GLU A 20 3.86 -15.87 -3.17
C GLU A 20 4.29 -14.41 -3.07
N THR A 21 3.85 -13.71 -2.01
CA THR A 21 4.28 -12.34 -1.70
C THR A 21 5.80 -12.24 -1.65
N ILE A 22 6.45 -13.08 -0.84
CA ILE A 22 7.91 -13.10 -0.73
C ILE A 22 8.58 -13.39 -2.07
N ARG A 23 8.11 -14.40 -2.81
CA ARG A 23 8.66 -14.74 -4.14
C ARG A 23 8.58 -13.56 -5.09
N SER A 24 7.49 -12.82 -5.11
CA SER A 24 7.32 -11.64 -5.97
C SER A 24 8.36 -10.55 -5.68
N ILE A 25 8.86 -10.47 -4.45
CA ILE A 25 9.87 -9.50 -4.04
C ILE A 25 11.29 -10.02 -4.30
N ILE A 26 11.61 -11.24 -3.89
CA ILE A 26 12.97 -11.79 -4.02
C ILE A 26 13.33 -12.15 -5.47
N SER A 27 12.34 -12.32 -6.36
CA SER A 27 12.53 -12.52 -7.80
C SER A 27 12.75 -11.24 -8.60
N GLN A 28 12.77 -10.08 -7.96
CA GLN A 28 13.12 -8.80 -8.60
C GLN A 28 14.57 -8.81 -9.09
N ASP A 29 14.94 -7.79 -9.86
CA ASP A 29 16.30 -7.66 -10.41
C ASP A 29 17.37 -7.82 -9.31
N LYS A 30 18.36 -8.66 -9.55
CA LYS A 30 19.39 -9.01 -8.56
C LYS A 30 20.38 -7.87 -8.27
N SER A 31 20.37 -6.79 -9.07
CA SER A 31 21.12 -5.55 -8.77
C SER A 31 20.47 -4.72 -7.67
N ILE A 32 19.23 -5.03 -7.29
CA ILE A 32 18.48 -4.32 -6.23
C ILE A 32 18.76 -4.98 -4.88
N ASN A 33 19.26 -4.19 -3.93
CA ASN A 33 19.44 -4.62 -2.56
C ASN A 33 18.20 -4.31 -1.74
N ILE A 34 17.60 -5.34 -1.15
CA ILE A 34 16.29 -5.27 -0.48
C ILE A 34 16.45 -5.57 1.01
N GLN A 35 15.77 -4.82 1.84
CA GLN A 35 15.49 -5.17 3.22
C GLN A 35 14.01 -5.53 3.35
N LEU A 36 13.73 -6.75 3.81
CA LEU A 36 12.40 -7.20 4.20
C LEU A 36 12.26 -7.11 5.72
N ILE A 37 11.29 -6.36 6.18
CA ILE A 37 10.99 -6.19 7.60
C ILE A 37 9.61 -6.79 7.86
N PHE A 38 9.60 -7.98 8.44
CA PHE A 38 8.37 -8.66 8.83
C PHE A 38 7.95 -8.18 10.21
N SER A 39 6.77 -7.57 10.30
CA SER A 39 6.18 -7.14 11.56
C SER A 39 5.06 -8.12 11.93
N ASP A 40 5.42 -9.14 12.75
CA ASP A 40 4.55 -10.27 13.06
C ASP A 40 3.71 -10.02 14.31
N GLY A 41 2.39 -10.12 14.15
CA GLY A 41 1.39 -9.90 15.20
C GLY A 41 1.18 -11.09 16.14
N GLY A 42 2.08 -12.08 16.15
CA GLY A 42 1.97 -13.29 16.97
C GLY A 42 1.31 -14.45 16.22
N SER A 43 1.78 -14.72 14.99
CA SER A 43 1.30 -15.83 14.16
C SER A 43 1.46 -17.18 14.86
N LYS A 44 0.44 -18.04 14.70
CA LYS A 44 0.37 -19.39 15.28
C LYS A 44 0.39 -20.50 14.20
N ASP A 45 0.40 -20.10 12.92
CA ASP A 45 0.51 -20.95 11.75
C ASP A 45 1.98 -21.05 11.24
N GLN A 46 2.18 -21.52 10.02
CA GLN A 46 3.51 -21.66 9.43
C GLN A 46 4.16 -20.31 8.98
N THR A 47 3.56 -19.16 9.28
CA THR A 47 4.05 -17.84 8.86
C THR A 47 5.52 -17.63 9.22
N LEU A 48 5.89 -17.88 10.48
CA LEU A 48 7.27 -17.66 10.95
C LEU A 48 8.29 -18.63 10.32
N GLU A 49 7.89 -19.85 10.05
CA GLU A 49 8.73 -20.85 9.37
C GLU A 49 9.00 -20.42 7.92
N ILE A 50 7.97 -19.94 7.22
CA ILE A 50 8.09 -19.39 5.87
C ILE A 50 9.08 -18.21 5.86
N ILE A 51 8.95 -17.27 6.81
CA ILE A 51 9.86 -16.12 6.90
C ILE A 51 11.29 -16.58 7.16
N LYS A 52 11.49 -17.50 8.10
CA LYS A 52 12.83 -18.02 8.46
C LYS A 52 13.51 -18.72 7.30
N SER A 53 12.77 -19.35 6.40
CA SER A 53 13.30 -20.09 5.24
C SER A 53 13.88 -19.19 4.13
N ILE A 54 13.68 -17.85 4.17
CA ILE A 54 14.26 -16.93 3.18
C ILE A 54 15.78 -16.93 3.31
N ASN A 55 16.46 -17.22 2.21
CA ASN A 55 17.92 -17.21 2.12
C ASN A 55 18.36 -16.63 0.76
N GLU A 56 18.37 -15.30 0.64
CA GLU A 56 18.78 -14.60 -0.58
C GLU A 56 19.91 -13.61 -0.30
N LYS A 57 20.97 -13.62 -1.13
CA LYS A 57 22.19 -12.82 -0.91
C LYS A 57 21.96 -11.30 -0.93
N ASN A 58 21.03 -10.84 -1.76
CA ASN A 58 20.69 -9.42 -1.90
C ASN A 58 19.49 -8.99 -1.04
N CYS A 59 19.11 -9.80 -0.05
CA CYS A 59 17.98 -9.56 0.81
C CYS A 59 18.38 -9.63 2.29
N LEU A 60 18.33 -8.48 2.97
CA LEU A 60 18.43 -8.42 4.42
C LEU A 60 17.05 -8.69 5.02
N LYS A 61 16.96 -9.66 5.93
CA LYS A 61 15.70 -10.02 6.60
C LYS A 61 15.74 -9.62 8.07
N GLU A 62 14.70 -8.94 8.51
CA GLU A 62 14.46 -8.62 9.93
C GLU A 62 13.05 -9.08 10.33
N ILE A 63 12.89 -9.55 11.56
CA ILE A 63 11.59 -9.94 12.12
C ILE A 63 11.37 -9.14 13.40
N ILE A 64 10.23 -8.45 13.48
CA ILE A 64 9.76 -7.74 14.65
C ILE A 64 8.54 -8.48 15.17
N TYR A 65 8.58 -8.89 16.44
CA TYR A 65 7.45 -9.53 17.10
C TYR A 65 6.65 -8.47 17.85
N ASN A 66 5.39 -8.28 17.48
CA ASN A 66 4.52 -7.33 18.16
C ASN A 66 3.04 -7.76 18.04
N GLN A 67 2.22 -7.42 19.03
CA GLN A 67 0.78 -7.66 19.03
C GLN A 67 0.01 -6.33 19.17
N ILE A 68 0.44 -5.29 18.47
CA ILE A 68 0.07 -3.90 18.71
C ILE A 68 -0.85 -3.27 17.66
N GLY A 69 -1.35 -4.08 16.75
CA GLY A 69 -2.19 -3.62 15.63
C GLY A 69 -1.39 -3.16 14.42
N LEU A 70 -2.08 -3.10 13.26
CA LEU A 70 -1.46 -2.94 11.95
C LEU A 70 -0.66 -1.64 11.81
N THR A 71 -1.26 -0.49 12.13
CA THR A 71 -0.64 0.82 11.91
C THR A 71 0.63 0.99 12.74
N LYS A 72 0.57 0.60 14.01
CA LYS A 72 1.75 0.65 14.89
C LYS A 72 2.82 -0.35 14.46
N ALA A 73 2.42 -1.54 14.00
CA ALA A 73 3.33 -2.53 13.44
C ALA A 73 4.09 -2.01 12.21
N LEU A 74 3.43 -1.24 11.34
CA LEU A 74 4.06 -0.57 10.20
C LEU A 74 5.04 0.51 10.66
N ASN A 75 4.67 1.37 11.62
CA ASN A 75 5.55 2.42 12.14
C ASN A 75 6.82 1.81 12.76
N GLU A 76 6.70 0.77 13.59
CA GLU A 76 7.86 0.05 14.15
C GLU A 76 8.75 -0.57 13.04
N GLY A 77 8.12 -1.11 11.98
CA GLY A 77 8.85 -1.57 10.81
C GLY A 77 9.64 -0.46 10.13
N PHE A 78 9.02 0.69 9.88
CA PHE A 78 9.69 1.82 9.24
C PHE A 78 10.80 2.45 10.08
N LYS A 79 10.74 2.40 11.40
CA LYS A 79 11.86 2.78 12.28
C LYS A 79 13.11 1.94 12.06
N LYS A 80 12.95 0.67 11.64
CA LYS A 80 14.06 -0.25 11.30
C LYS A 80 14.53 -0.13 9.85
N ALA A 81 13.81 0.60 9.02
CA ALA A 81 14.11 0.71 7.59
C ALA A 81 15.46 1.41 7.34
N LYS A 82 16.32 0.77 6.54
CA LYS A 82 17.66 1.24 6.15
C LYS A 82 17.71 1.68 4.68
N GLY A 83 16.71 1.27 3.88
CA GLY A 83 16.63 1.54 2.45
C GLY A 83 16.43 3.02 2.13
N LYS A 84 16.94 3.41 0.96
CA LYS A 84 16.73 4.75 0.41
C LYS A 84 15.25 5.00 0.06
N TYR A 85 14.59 3.96 -0.44
CA TYR A 85 13.19 3.96 -0.83
C TYR A 85 12.38 3.02 0.08
N LEU A 86 11.18 3.44 0.42
CA LEU A 86 10.31 2.74 1.35
C LEU A 86 8.98 2.38 0.68
N THR A 87 8.43 1.26 1.09
CA THR A 87 7.04 0.85 0.86
C THR A 87 6.63 -0.15 1.92
N TYR A 88 5.33 -0.45 2.02
CA TYR A 88 4.89 -1.67 2.67
C TYR A 88 4.04 -2.51 1.71
N LEU A 89 4.02 -3.80 1.95
CA LEU A 89 3.25 -4.75 1.16
C LEU A 89 2.53 -5.69 2.11
N ASN A 90 1.22 -5.81 1.98
CA ASN A 90 0.49 -6.77 2.78
C ASN A 90 0.93 -8.19 2.42
N SER A 91 0.78 -9.12 3.36
CA SER A 91 1.25 -10.50 3.23
C SER A 91 0.49 -11.35 2.20
N ASP A 92 -0.52 -10.79 1.55
CA ASP A 92 -1.36 -11.39 0.51
C ASP A 92 -1.24 -10.69 -0.86
N ASP A 93 -0.55 -9.54 -0.92
CA ASP A 93 -0.31 -8.78 -2.15
C ASP A 93 1.02 -9.18 -2.82
N MET A 94 1.23 -8.75 -4.07
CA MET A 94 2.43 -9.11 -4.83
C MET A 94 2.97 -7.91 -5.61
N LEU A 95 4.28 -7.87 -5.82
CA LEU A 95 4.90 -6.98 -6.79
C LEU A 95 4.87 -7.60 -8.19
N SER A 96 4.73 -6.77 -9.22
CA SER A 96 4.89 -7.20 -10.59
C SER A 96 6.38 -7.42 -10.94
N LYS A 97 6.62 -8.12 -12.04
CA LYS A 97 7.99 -8.30 -12.56
C LYS A 97 8.61 -6.92 -12.86
N ASN A 98 9.88 -6.76 -12.48
CA ASN A 98 10.65 -5.52 -12.69
C ASN A 98 10.09 -4.27 -11.96
N ALA A 99 9.18 -4.44 -10.98
CA ALA A 99 8.60 -3.31 -10.26
C ALA A 99 9.67 -2.44 -9.60
N LEU A 100 10.57 -3.03 -8.83
CA LEU A 100 11.56 -2.28 -8.06
C LEU A 100 12.59 -1.57 -8.95
N ILE A 101 13.01 -2.19 -10.07
CA ILE A 101 13.93 -1.52 -10.98
C ILE A 101 13.26 -0.34 -11.70
N ASN A 102 12.00 -0.45 -12.09
CA ASN A 102 11.25 0.64 -12.70
C ASN A 102 11.08 1.81 -11.72
N ILE A 103 10.78 1.54 -10.46
CA ILE A 103 10.68 2.55 -9.40
C ILE A 103 12.04 3.22 -9.14
N LYS A 104 13.11 2.44 -9.02
CA LYS A 104 14.48 2.96 -8.80
C LYS A 104 14.90 3.89 -9.93
N ASN A 105 14.75 3.45 -11.18
CA ASN A 105 15.09 4.22 -12.36
C ASN A 105 14.31 5.55 -12.42
N ASN A 106 13.03 5.54 -12.08
CA ASN A 106 12.23 6.76 -12.05
C ASN A 106 12.74 7.75 -10.99
N PHE A 107 13.02 7.29 -9.75
CA PHE A 107 13.61 8.16 -8.73
C PHE A 107 14.99 8.71 -9.09
N GLU A 108 15.80 7.95 -9.81
CA GLU A 108 17.15 8.37 -10.23
C GLU A 108 17.09 9.37 -11.39
N GLN A 109 16.18 9.19 -12.33
CA GLN A 109 15.95 10.11 -13.45
C GLN A 109 15.31 11.43 -12.98
N LYS A 110 14.36 11.36 -12.06
CA LYS A 110 13.63 12.53 -11.55
C LYS A 110 14.01 12.78 -10.09
N LYS A 111 15.20 13.37 -9.87
CA LYS A 111 15.77 13.56 -8.52
C LYS A 111 14.88 14.32 -7.53
N ASN A 112 14.04 15.24 -8.04
CA ASN A 112 13.11 16.03 -7.21
C ASN A 112 11.84 15.28 -6.83
N ASN A 113 11.64 14.07 -7.36
CA ASN A 113 10.49 13.27 -7.07
C ASN A 113 10.59 12.67 -5.65
N GLU A 114 9.59 12.87 -4.83
CA GLU A 114 9.59 12.42 -3.43
C GLU A 114 8.86 11.10 -3.25
N TRP A 115 7.82 10.85 -4.07
CA TRP A 115 7.05 9.62 -4.06
C TRP A 115 6.45 9.29 -5.42
N ILE A 116 6.24 8.01 -5.64
CA ILE A 116 5.79 7.43 -6.91
C ILE A 116 4.56 6.58 -6.66
N ILE A 117 3.62 6.64 -7.60
CA ILE A 117 2.46 5.76 -7.65
C ILE A 117 2.49 5.03 -8.99
N GLY A 118 2.45 3.70 -8.96
CA GLY A 118 2.23 2.89 -10.16
C GLY A 118 0.81 2.35 -10.24
N PHE A 119 0.49 1.60 -11.29
CA PHE A 119 -0.75 0.87 -11.33
C PHE A 119 -0.68 -0.36 -10.44
N CYS A 120 -1.84 -0.68 -9.87
CA CYS A 120 -2.07 -1.89 -9.11
C CYS A 120 -3.26 -2.62 -9.74
N GLU A 121 -3.07 -3.85 -10.11
CA GLU A 121 -4.13 -4.69 -10.67
C GLU A 121 -4.80 -5.49 -9.55
N ASN A 122 -6.14 -5.38 -9.46
CA ASN A 122 -6.90 -6.24 -8.57
C ASN A 122 -7.01 -7.63 -9.19
N VAL A 123 -6.64 -8.65 -8.43
CA VAL A 123 -6.70 -10.06 -8.82
C VAL A 123 -7.56 -10.85 -7.85
N GLY A 124 -8.20 -11.93 -8.31
CA GLY A 124 -9.08 -12.80 -7.50
C GLY A 124 -10.34 -13.19 -8.24
N ASP A 125 -11.31 -13.74 -7.51
CA ASP A 125 -12.43 -14.49 -8.08
C ASP A 125 -13.43 -13.70 -8.97
N LYS A 126 -13.46 -12.37 -8.86
CA LYS A 126 -14.44 -11.52 -9.59
C LYS A 126 -13.77 -10.78 -10.75
N TYR A 127 -13.30 -11.52 -11.73
CA TYR A 127 -12.50 -11.02 -12.86
C TYR A 127 -13.11 -9.79 -13.57
N PHE A 128 -14.40 -9.84 -13.94
CA PHE A 128 -15.03 -8.72 -14.67
C PHE A 128 -15.08 -7.43 -13.84
N LEU A 129 -15.48 -7.52 -12.57
CA LEU A 129 -15.55 -6.35 -11.69
C LEU A 129 -14.14 -5.81 -11.36
N ASN A 130 -13.18 -6.71 -11.20
CA ASN A 130 -11.78 -6.32 -11.00
C ASN A 130 -11.27 -5.50 -12.20
N ASN A 131 -11.52 -5.94 -13.43
CA ASN A 131 -11.11 -5.23 -14.64
C ASN A 131 -11.76 -3.84 -14.74
N LEU A 132 -13.05 -3.72 -14.40
CA LEU A 132 -13.73 -2.43 -14.41
C LEU A 132 -13.11 -1.46 -13.37
N VAL A 133 -12.84 -1.94 -12.17
CA VAL A 133 -12.19 -1.16 -11.11
C VAL A 133 -10.75 -0.78 -11.52
N ASN A 134 -10.00 -1.71 -12.11
CA ASN A 134 -8.65 -1.47 -12.60
C ASN A 134 -8.65 -0.39 -13.68
N PHE A 135 -9.54 -0.47 -14.66
CA PHE A 135 -9.70 0.53 -15.72
C PHE A 135 -10.05 1.91 -15.15
N TYR A 136 -11.02 1.96 -14.23
CA TYR A 136 -11.43 3.20 -13.56
C TYR A 136 -10.27 3.86 -12.81
N LYS A 137 -9.60 3.10 -11.93
CA LYS A 137 -8.47 3.61 -11.14
C LYS A 137 -7.31 4.06 -12.02
N LYS A 138 -6.95 3.25 -13.04
CA LYS A 138 -5.85 3.55 -13.96
C LYS A 138 -6.04 4.89 -14.68
N ASN A 139 -7.26 5.18 -15.15
CA ASN A 139 -7.55 6.43 -15.85
C ASN A 139 -7.55 7.63 -14.90
N LEU A 140 -8.15 7.51 -13.72
CA LEU A 140 -8.19 8.62 -12.76
C LEU A 140 -6.84 8.92 -12.13
N LEU A 141 -5.99 7.91 -11.93
CA LEU A 141 -4.68 8.09 -11.32
C LEU A 141 -3.79 9.07 -12.10
N LYS A 142 -3.93 9.13 -13.43
CA LYS A 142 -3.19 10.05 -14.30
C LYS A 142 -3.47 11.53 -13.98
N PHE A 143 -4.66 11.83 -13.42
CA PHE A 143 -5.10 13.18 -13.07
C PHE A 143 -5.04 13.43 -11.57
N ILE A 144 -4.30 12.58 -10.82
CA ILE A 144 -4.26 12.67 -9.36
C ILE A 144 -3.82 14.04 -8.88
N ASN A 145 -4.60 14.59 -7.99
CA ASN A 145 -4.33 15.83 -7.26
C ASN A 145 -5.07 15.78 -5.92
N PHE A 146 -4.82 16.75 -5.05
CA PHE A 146 -5.41 16.79 -3.72
C PHE A 146 -6.94 16.74 -3.71
N ASN A 147 -7.60 17.45 -4.63
CA ASN A 147 -9.08 17.48 -4.71
C ASN A 147 -9.64 16.15 -5.18
N LEU A 148 -9.07 15.56 -6.24
CA LEU A 148 -9.48 14.23 -6.73
C LEU A 148 -9.29 13.16 -5.64
N LEU A 149 -8.15 13.18 -4.95
CA LEU A 149 -7.89 12.26 -3.85
C LEU A 149 -8.86 12.47 -2.68
N SER A 150 -9.24 13.74 -2.39
CA SER A 150 -10.25 14.05 -1.37
C SER A 150 -11.64 13.53 -1.76
N ILE A 151 -12.00 13.56 -3.04
CA ILE A 151 -13.27 13.01 -3.54
C ILE A 151 -13.26 11.50 -3.47
N ASN A 152 -12.20 10.86 -3.94
CA ASN A 152 -12.09 9.40 -3.94
C ASN A 152 -10.63 8.94 -3.86
N ASN A 153 -10.35 7.99 -2.96
CA ASN A 153 -9.05 7.32 -2.92
C ASN A 153 -8.93 6.34 -4.11
N VAL A 154 -8.26 6.78 -5.16
CA VAL A 154 -7.95 5.96 -6.34
C VAL A 154 -6.57 5.29 -6.24
N ILE A 155 -5.78 5.64 -5.21
CA ILE A 155 -4.46 5.08 -4.97
C ILE A 155 -4.60 3.69 -4.37
N SER A 156 -3.94 2.73 -4.95
CA SER A 156 -3.84 1.38 -4.40
C SER A 156 -2.51 1.25 -3.64
N GLN A 157 -2.62 0.93 -2.37
CA GLN A 157 -1.50 0.92 -1.43
C GLN A 157 -0.27 0.12 -1.92
N PRO A 158 -0.39 -1.11 -2.49
CA PRO A 158 0.77 -1.92 -2.84
C PRO A 158 1.66 -1.33 -3.94
N SER A 159 1.22 -0.26 -4.62
CA SER A 159 1.98 0.38 -5.70
C SER A 159 2.50 1.78 -5.37
N VAL A 160 2.59 2.11 -4.08
CA VAL A 160 3.11 3.40 -3.62
C VAL A 160 4.50 3.24 -3.01
N PHE A 161 5.44 4.04 -3.51
CA PHE A 161 6.83 4.07 -3.04
C PHE A 161 7.24 5.50 -2.74
N TRP A 162 8.06 5.69 -1.71
CA TRP A 162 8.53 7.02 -1.31
C TRP A 162 9.97 7.00 -0.81
N LYS A 163 10.63 8.15 -0.84
CA LYS A 163 11.95 8.32 -0.24
C LYS A 163 11.88 8.28 1.28
N LYS A 164 12.87 7.69 1.91
CA LYS A 164 12.98 7.67 3.39
C LYS A 164 12.98 9.09 3.97
N SER A 165 13.71 10.04 3.35
CA SER A 165 13.72 11.45 3.75
C SER A 165 12.33 12.09 3.70
N PHE A 166 11.53 11.73 2.69
CA PHE A 166 10.17 12.24 2.54
C PHE A 166 9.24 11.69 3.64
N PHE A 167 9.39 10.41 4.01
CA PHE A 167 8.64 9.82 5.13
C PHE A 167 8.89 10.57 6.44
N HIS A 168 10.16 10.90 6.74
CA HIS A 168 10.50 11.69 7.92
C HIS A 168 9.90 13.11 7.88
N LYS A 169 9.78 13.71 6.69
CA LYS A 169 9.17 15.03 6.52
C LYS A 169 7.66 15.03 6.72
N VAL A 170 6.98 13.99 6.23
CA VAL A 170 5.50 13.86 6.30
C VAL A 170 5.06 13.32 7.66
N GLY A 171 5.90 12.53 8.32
CA GLY A 171 5.64 11.87 9.59
C GLY A 171 5.09 10.45 9.44
N GLU A 172 4.98 9.76 10.56
CA GLU A 172 4.53 8.37 10.67
C GLU A 172 3.03 8.24 10.34
N PHE A 173 2.55 7.00 10.17
CA PHE A 173 1.12 6.71 10.08
C PHE A 173 0.42 7.01 11.40
N ASP A 174 -0.79 7.58 11.34
CA ASP A 174 -1.58 7.88 12.55
C ASP A 174 -2.14 6.58 13.16
N GLU A 175 -1.67 6.22 14.33
CA GLU A 175 -2.03 4.99 15.06
C GLU A 175 -3.48 4.98 15.56
N ASN A 176 -4.16 6.13 15.58
CA ASN A 176 -5.57 6.24 15.95
C ASN A 176 -6.51 5.86 14.78
N ILE A 177 -5.99 5.78 13.55
CA ILE A 177 -6.75 5.39 12.37
C ILE A 177 -6.72 3.87 12.20
N LYS A 178 -7.90 3.27 12.15
CA LYS A 178 -8.04 1.81 12.17
C LYS A 178 -7.99 1.17 10.78
N PHE A 179 -8.59 1.79 9.76
CA PHE A 179 -8.79 1.17 8.44
C PHE A 179 -8.15 1.93 7.29
N ASN A 180 -8.12 3.26 7.34
CA ASN A 180 -7.72 4.12 6.23
C ASN A 180 -6.47 4.95 6.55
N MET A 181 -5.50 4.36 7.28
CA MET A 181 -4.24 5.01 7.61
C MET A 181 -3.41 5.35 6.37
N ASP A 182 -3.52 4.55 5.31
CA ASP A 182 -2.92 4.81 4.01
C ASP A 182 -3.51 6.06 3.35
N TYR A 183 -4.83 6.19 3.38
CA TYR A 183 -5.52 7.36 2.81
C TYR A 183 -5.13 8.66 3.52
N ASP A 184 -5.05 8.66 4.85
CA ASP A 184 -4.54 9.80 5.61
C ASP A 184 -3.10 10.16 5.17
N MET A 185 -2.23 9.16 5.09
CA MET A 185 -0.84 9.34 4.66
C MET A 185 -0.78 9.95 3.26
N TRP A 186 -1.57 9.46 2.29
CA TRP A 186 -1.58 10.00 0.93
C TRP A 186 -2.08 11.45 0.89
N LEU A 187 -3.07 11.81 1.71
CA LEU A 187 -3.55 13.19 1.82
C LEU A 187 -2.50 14.13 2.44
N ARG A 188 -1.68 13.65 3.39
CA ARG A 188 -0.53 14.40 3.91
C ARG A 188 0.57 14.53 2.87
N MET A 189 0.94 13.44 2.22
CA MET A 189 1.99 13.42 1.19
C MET A 189 1.68 14.35 0.03
N ILE A 190 0.47 14.32 -0.54
CA ILE A 190 0.11 15.12 -1.71
C ILE A 190 0.06 16.63 -1.43
N LYS A 191 -0.15 17.03 -0.17
CA LYS A 191 -0.04 18.44 0.26
C LYS A 191 1.41 18.94 0.25
N VAL A 192 2.37 18.05 0.46
CA VAL A 192 3.81 18.40 0.53
C VAL A 192 4.46 18.31 -0.84
N SER A 193 4.12 17.27 -1.62
CA SER A 193 4.67 17.05 -2.96
C SER A 193 3.67 16.28 -3.82
N LYS A 194 3.53 16.67 -5.08
CA LYS A 194 2.74 15.90 -6.06
C LYS A 194 3.47 14.58 -6.35
N PRO A 195 2.76 13.42 -6.43
CA PRO A 195 3.38 12.16 -6.84
C PRO A 195 3.78 12.17 -8.31
N ASP A 196 4.80 11.41 -8.64
CA ASP A 196 4.96 10.96 -10.01
C ASP A 196 4.11 9.70 -10.25
N VAL A 197 3.37 9.68 -11.33
CA VAL A 197 2.55 8.53 -11.73
C VAL A 197 3.23 7.84 -12.89
N ILE A 198 3.58 6.57 -12.71
CA ILE A 198 4.22 5.77 -13.75
C ILE A 198 3.21 4.81 -14.40
N ASP A 199 3.30 4.69 -15.74
CA ASP A 199 2.37 3.87 -16.55
C ASP A 199 2.79 2.39 -16.57
N ASN A 200 3.22 1.86 -15.43
CA ASN A 200 3.59 0.47 -15.27
C ASN A 200 2.67 -0.20 -14.24
N ASN A 201 2.30 -1.46 -14.47
CA ASN A 201 1.75 -2.28 -13.41
C ASN A 201 2.87 -2.61 -12.43
N ILE A 202 2.75 -2.15 -11.19
CA ILE A 202 3.77 -2.30 -10.14
C ILE A 202 3.41 -3.41 -9.17
N SER A 203 2.13 -3.66 -8.98
CA SER A 203 1.68 -4.62 -7.98
C SER A 203 0.35 -5.26 -8.34
N PHE A 204 0.03 -6.33 -7.63
CA PHE A 204 -1.25 -7.02 -7.66
C PHE A 204 -1.86 -6.97 -6.27
N PHE A 205 -3.08 -6.46 -6.17
CA PHE A 205 -3.88 -6.47 -4.95
C PHE A 205 -4.79 -7.70 -4.97
N ARG A 206 -4.57 -8.62 -4.03
CA ARG A 206 -5.36 -9.86 -3.95
C ARG A 206 -6.65 -9.63 -3.19
N ARG A 207 -7.77 -9.94 -3.85
CA ARG A 207 -9.10 -9.89 -3.24
C ARG A 207 -9.53 -11.28 -2.81
N HIS A 208 -9.88 -11.42 -1.55
CA HIS A 208 -10.43 -12.64 -0.99
C HIS A 208 -11.33 -12.36 0.23
N ASN A 209 -12.18 -13.31 0.62
CA ASN A 209 -13.20 -13.13 1.65
C ASN A 209 -12.65 -12.86 3.07
N LYS A 210 -11.36 -13.12 3.32
CA LYS A 210 -10.69 -12.85 4.60
C LYS A 210 -9.97 -11.50 4.63
N SER A 211 -9.98 -10.72 3.55
CA SER A 211 -9.35 -9.39 3.51
C SER A 211 -10.00 -8.45 4.52
N LEU A 212 -9.20 -7.67 5.22
CA LEU A 212 -9.68 -6.66 6.18
C LEU A 212 -10.67 -5.68 5.56
N SER A 213 -10.50 -5.38 4.28
CA SER A 213 -11.37 -4.49 3.50
C SER A 213 -12.78 -5.03 3.27
N HIS A 214 -13.00 -6.36 3.34
CA HIS A 214 -14.30 -6.96 3.04
C HIS A 214 -15.30 -6.85 4.22
N ASN A 215 -14.83 -6.99 5.47
CA ASN A 215 -15.72 -7.21 6.61
C ASN A 215 -16.22 -5.96 7.33
N ASN A 216 -15.72 -4.76 7.00
CA ASN A 216 -16.01 -3.52 7.75
C ASN A 216 -16.37 -2.33 6.85
N LEU A 217 -17.03 -2.58 5.73
CA LEU A 217 -17.25 -1.60 4.66
C LEU A 217 -17.82 -0.26 5.16
N ILE A 218 -18.94 -0.29 5.91
CA ILE A 218 -19.58 0.96 6.39
C ILE A 218 -18.66 1.74 7.34
N SER A 219 -17.96 1.05 8.24
CA SER A 219 -17.05 1.67 9.19
C SER A 219 -15.85 2.31 8.47
N GLN A 220 -15.33 1.65 7.44
CA GLN A 220 -14.26 2.19 6.59
C GLN A 220 -14.71 3.46 5.85
N PHE A 221 -15.90 3.49 5.27
CA PHE A 221 -16.41 4.69 4.60
C PHE A 221 -16.66 5.85 5.57
N LYS A 222 -17.18 5.57 6.77
CA LYS A 222 -17.34 6.59 7.82
C LYS A 222 -15.99 7.18 8.26
N GLU A 223 -14.99 6.33 8.48
CA GLU A 223 -13.64 6.76 8.85
C GLU A 223 -12.98 7.56 7.71
N LYS A 224 -13.08 7.07 6.47
CA LYS A 224 -12.59 7.75 5.27
C LYS A 224 -13.18 9.15 5.12
N TYR A 225 -14.49 9.31 5.34
CA TYR A 225 -15.14 10.62 5.34
C TYR A 225 -14.59 11.55 6.44
N LYS A 226 -14.41 11.04 7.67
CA LYS A 226 -13.82 11.83 8.77
C LYS A 226 -12.42 12.31 8.42
N ILE A 227 -11.56 11.42 7.90
CA ILE A 227 -10.20 11.76 7.47
C ILE A 227 -10.25 12.82 6.38
N MET A 228 -11.07 12.63 5.35
CA MET A 228 -11.23 13.62 4.28
C MET A 228 -11.62 15.00 4.86
N ARG A 229 -12.56 15.07 5.79
CA ARG A 229 -13.02 16.33 6.43
C ARG A 229 -11.94 17.03 7.27
N ILE A 230 -11.04 16.28 7.88
CA ILE A 230 -9.87 16.83 8.59
C ILE A 230 -8.94 17.53 7.59
N HIS A 231 -8.70 16.92 6.43
CA HIS A 231 -7.75 17.42 5.44
C HIS A 231 -8.33 18.46 4.48
N ASN A 232 -9.63 18.36 4.16
CA ASN A 232 -10.32 19.21 3.18
C ASN A 232 -11.69 19.65 3.73
N LYS A 233 -11.80 20.96 4.02
CA LYS A 233 -13.02 21.56 4.58
C LYS A 233 -14.02 22.05 3.52
N ASN A 234 -13.71 21.91 2.22
CA ASN A 234 -14.59 22.34 1.13
C ASN A 234 -15.90 21.52 1.13
N LEU A 235 -17.02 22.21 1.25
CA LEU A 235 -18.35 21.57 1.34
C LEU A 235 -18.75 20.87 0.05
N VAL A 236 -18.42 21.44 -1.12
CA VAL A 236 -18.73 20.82 -2.42
C VAL A 236 -18.00 19.50 -2.57
N ILE A 237 -16.69 19.47 -2.25
CA ILE A 237 -15.89 18.23 -2.27
C ILE A 237 -16.46 17.20 -1.29
N SER A 238 -16.87 17.65 -0.09
CA SER A 238 -17.47 16.76 0.91
C SER A 238 -18.78 16.13 0.45
N THR A 239 -19.62 16.91 -0.21
CA THR A 239 -20.90 16.42 -0.77
C THR A 239 -20.65 15.40 -1.88
N ILE A 240 -19.74 15.69 -2.81
CA ILE A 240 -19.37 14.78 -3.89
C ILE A 240 -18.79 13.47 -3.31
N HIS A 241 -17.91 13.58 -2.31
CA HIS A 241 -17.35 12.40 -1.62
C HIS A 241 -18.44 11.52 -1.00
N LEU A 242 -19.44 12.13 -0.31
CA LEU A 242 -20.55 11.38 0.30
C LEU A 242 -21.41 10.67 -0.75
N LEU A 243 -21.81 11.38 -1.80
CA LEU A 243 -22.63 10.80 -2.87
C LEU A 243 -21.91 9.64 -3.57
N LEU A 244 -20.64 9.83 -3.90
CA LEU A 244 -19.84 8.78 -4.52
C LEU A 244 -19.62 7.60 -3.58
N SER A 245 -19.37 7.85 -2.30
CA SER A 245 -19.21 6.80 -1.29
C SER A 245 -20.50 5.99 -1.12
N ALA A 246 -21.66 6.65 -1.07
CA ALA A 246 -22.97 5.98 -0.99
C ALA A 246 -23.22 5.10 -2.22
N PHE A 247 -22.90 5.62 -3.42
CA PHE A 247 -23.01 4.87 -4.66
C PHE A 247 -22.09 3.63 -4.67
N ILE A 248 -20.83 3.78 -4.26
CA ILE A 248 -19.89 2.67 -4.19
C ILE A 248 -20.40 1.61 -3.20
N VAL A 249 -20.85 2.00 -1.99
CA VAL A 249 -21.41 1.07 -1.00
C VAL A 249 -22.62 0.32 -1.56
N PHE A 250 -23.49 1.02 -2.31
CA PHE A 250 -24.63 0.41 -2.97
C PHE A 250 -24.22 -0.66 -3.98
N ILE A 251 -23.23 -0.35 -4.86
CA ILE A 251 -22.68 -1.33 -5.83
C ILE A 251 -22.10 -2.54 -5.10
N TYR A 252 -21.29 -2.32 -4.06
CA TYR A 252 -20.69 -3.42 -3.28
C TYR A 252 -21.76 -4.35 -2.68
N LYS A 253 -22.86 -3.79 -2.16
CA LYS A 253 -23.96 -4.58 -1.61
C LYS A 253 -24.69 -5.42 -2.66
N ILE A 254 -24.94 -4.87 -3.85
CA ILE A 254 -25.65 -5.58 -4.93
C ILE A 254 -24.75 -6.66 -5.54
N THR A 255 -23.47 -6.38 -5.72
CA THR A 255 -22.55 -7.29 -6.42
C THR A 255 -21.89 -8.30 -5.50
N ASN A 256 -22.10 -8.19 -4.17
CA ASN A 256 -21.32 -8.92 -3.15
C ASN A 256 -19.81 -8.82 -3.40
N TYR A 257 -19.37 -7.65 -3.87
CA TYR A 257 -17.99 -7.40 -4.33
C TYR A 257 -17.01 -7.09 -3.20
#